data_f2cff820d111d8eb5d341fecfa3590c0
#
_entry.id   f2cff820d111d8eb5d341fecfa3590c0
#
_cell.length_a   1.000
_cell.length_b   1.000
_cell.length_c   1.000
_cell.angle_alpha   90.00
_cell.angle_beta   90.00
_cell.angle_gamma   90.00
#
_symmetry.space_group_name_H-M   'P 1'
#
loop_
_entity.id
_entity.type
_entity.pdbx_description
1 polymer ?
#
loop_
_entity_poly.entity_id
_entity_poly.type
_entity_poly.pdbx_seq_one_letter_code
_entity_poly.pdbx_strand_id
1 'polypeptide(L)'
;TFDLGAGWQRAKTSGNIAQTMYTEAWEGQFSAAVSMQWQADIFGSIYMRSKAQKMLFMASEEEYKVVMVTLSANVATTYFLLRESLARMQVLKENVNSQREIMKIVTSRYDTGLASKLDVAQSRSVYYSTMAQIPAMQATIESYRNSMAVLLGAYPQELEGWLDECCNLPDYIEPVGVGIPAMLVRRRPDIRAAER
;
A
#
# COMPACT_ATOMS: atom_id res chain seq x y z
N THR A 1 1.73 -34.41 -23.55
CA THR A 1 1.07 -34.69 -22.25
C THR A 1 0.80 -36.18 -22.14
N PHE A 2 0.89 -36.69 -20.91
CA PHE A 2 0.50 -38.04 -20.54
C PHE A 2 -0.65 -37.89 -19.56
N ASP A 3 -1.79 -38.51 -19.86
CA ASP A 3 -2.94 -38.54 -18.99
C ASP A 3 -3.28 -39.99 -18.67
N LEU A 4 -3.41 -40.28 -17.37
CA LEU A 4 -3.84 -41.56 -16.85
C LEU A 4 -5.18 -41.35 -16.15
N GLY A 5 -6.22 -41.98 -16.67
CA GLY A 5 -7.58 -41.95 -16.13
C GLY A 5 -8.01 -43.34 -15.68
N ALA A 6 -8.52 -43.43 -14.45
CA ALA A 6 -9.21 -44.64 -14.00
C ALA A 6 -10.58 -44.24 -13.46
N GLY A 7 -11.61 -44.92 -13.91
CA GLY A 7 -12.97 -44.68 -13.46
C GLY A 7 -13.69 -46.00 -13.14
N TRP A 8 -14.49 -45.97 -12.08
CA TRP A 8 -15.42 -47.03 -11.78
C TRP A 8 -16.85 -46.48 -11.72
N GLN A 9 -17.73 -47.06 -12.46
CA GLN A 9 -19.14 -46.67 -12.52
C GLN A 9 -19.98 -47.89 -12.21
N ARG A 10 -20.98 -47.71 -11.37
CA ARG A 10 -22.00 -48.70 -11.11
C ARG A 10 -23.36 -48.14 -11.48
N ALA A 11 -24.05 -48.77 -12.40
CA ALA A 11 -25.37 -48.39 -12.84
C ALA A 11 -26.39 -49.49 -12.55
N LYS A 12 -27.60 -49.10 -12.19
CA LYS A 12 -28.76 -50.00 -12.10
C LYS A 12 -29.69 -49.71 -13.26
N THR A 13 -29.91 -50.69 -14.10
CA THR A 13 -30.85 -50.56 -15.22
C THR A 13 -32.29 -50.75 -14.71
N SER A 14 -33.18 -49.83 -15.01
CA SER A 14 -34.61 -49.94 -14.63
C SER A 14 -35.29 -51.01 -15.43
N GLY A 15 -36.02 -51.95 -14.79
CA GLY A 15 -36.79 -52.97 -15.44
C GLY A 15 -38.08 -52.50 -16.16
N ASN A 16 -38.38 -51.19 -16.13
CA ASN A 16 -39.57 -50.60 -16.76
C ASN A 16 -39.36 -50.14 -18.22
N ILE A 17 -38.28 -50.52 -18.85
CA ILE A 17 -38.04 -50.20 -20.28
C ILE A 17 -38.78 -51.23 -21.12
N ALA A 18 -39.80 -50.79 -21.90
CA ALA A 18 -40.81 -51.54 -22.54
C ALA A 18 -40.40 -52.52 -23.69
N GLN A 19 -39.12 -52.80 -23.90
CA GLN A 19 -38.65 -53.62 -25.03
C GLN A 19 -37.58 -54.67 -24.76
N THR A 20 -37.18 -54.87 -23.52
CA THR A 20 -36.21 -55.96 -23.24
C THR A 20 -36.55 -56.66 -21.94
N MET A 21 -36.63 -57.98 -22.02
CA MET A 21 -36.76 -58.93 -20.89
C MET A 21 -35.47 -58.93 -20.04
N TYR A 22 -35.10 -57.79 -19.43
CA TYR A 22 -33.93 -57.70 -18.59
C TYR A 22 -34.36 -57.71 -17.11
N THR A 23 -33.87 -58.66 -16.42
CA THR A 23 -33.85 -58.67 -14.94
C THR A 23 -33.08 -57.45 -14.46
N GLU A 24 -33.61 -56.75 -13.43
CA GLU A 24 -32.90 -55.67 -12.74
C GLU A 24 -31.51 -56.17 -12.29
N ALA A 25 -30.47 -55.73 -12.97
CA ALA A 25 -29.12 -56.10 -12.65
C ALA A 25 -28.29 -54.85 -12.35
N TRP A 26 -27.43 -54.95 -11.35
CA TRP A 26 -26.41 -53.96 -11.12
C TRP A 26 -25.23 -54.27 -12.02
N GLU A 27 -24.92 -53.37 -12.92
CA GLU A 27 -23.73 -53.44 -13.78
C GLU A 27 -22.65 -52.54 -13.25
N GLY A 28 -21.49 -53.12 -12.94
CA GLY A 28 -20.29 -52.37 -12.60
C GLY A 28 -19.35 -52.31 -13.80
N GLN A 29 -18.97 -51.11 -14.21
CA GLN A 29 -18.03 -50.92 -15.29
C GLN A 29 -16.75 -50.28 -14.71
N PHE A 30 -15.62 -50.90 -14.95
CA PHE A 30 -14.31 -50.34 -14.71
C PHE A 30 -13.72 -49.84 -16.03
N SER A 31 -13.25 -48.63 -16.08
CA SER A 31 -12.53 -48.06 -17.22
C SER A 31 -11.17 -47.57 -16.80
N ALA A 32 -10.16 -47.95 -17.52
CA ALA A 32 -8.80 -47.41 -17.41
C ALA A 32 -8.36 -46.93 -18.79
N ALA A 33 -7.93 -45.69 -18.87
CA ALA A 33 -7.46 -45.09 -20.10
C ALA A 33 -6.09 -44.44 -19.89
N VAL A 34 -5.19 -44.70 -20.80
CA VAL A 34 -3.90 -44.00 -20.90
C VAL A 34 -3.91 -43.24 -22.21
N SER A 35 -3.80 -41.92 -22.16
CA SER A 35 -3.63 -41.12 -23.36
C SER A 35 -2.31 -40.42 -23.40
N MET A 36 -1.66 -40.45 -24.56
CA MET A 36 -0.40 -39.77 -24.83
C MET A 36 -0.61 -38.86 -26.02
N GLN A 37 -0.37 -37.56 -25.83
CA GLN A 37 -0.41 -36.59 -26.91
C GLN A 37 0.96 -35.91 -27.02
N TRP A 38 1.54 -35.99 -28.20
CA TRP A 38 2.80 -35.34 -28.54
C TRP A 38 2.64 -34.50 -29.80
N GLN A 39 3.13 -33.27 -29.76
CA GLN A 39 3.10 -32.35 -30.87
C GLN A 39 4.53 -32.10 -31.35
N ALA A 40 4.82 -32.42 -32.60
CA ALA A 40 6.11 -32.13 -33.22
C ALA A 40 6.21 -30.61 -33.49
N ASP A 41 7.27 -29.98 -33.00
CA ASP A 41 7.52 -28.54 -33.18
C ASP A 41 8.32 -28.28 -34.49
N ILE A 42 7.67 -28.54 -35.61
CA ILE A 42 8.31 -28.42 -36.95
C ILE A 42 8.64 -26.98 -37.29
N PHE A 43 7.86 -26.02 -36.81
CA PHE A 43 8.01 -24.59 -37.08
C PHE A 43 8.57 -23.79 -35.89
N GLY A 44 9.01 -24.43 -34.84
CA GLY A 44 9.62 -23.79 -33.67
C GLY A 44 8.63 -23.00 -32.77
N SER A 45 7.32 -23.30 -32.84
CA SER A 45 6.30 -22.58 -32.08
C SER A 45 6.47 -22.77 -30.56
N ILE A 46 6.82 -23.99 -30.12
CA ILE A 46 7.08 -24.29 -28.72
C ILE A 46 8.33 -23.60 -28.23
N TYR A 47 9.41 -23.62 -29.05
CA TYR A 47 10.62 -22.89 -28.75
C TYR A 47 10.40 -21.39 -28.63
N MET A 48 9.64 -20.77 -29.56
CA MET A 48 9.32 -19.34 -29.51
C MET A 48 8.44 -18.99 -28.31
N ARG A 49 7.49 -19.86 -27.96
CA ARG A 49 6.66 -19.70 -26.75
C ARG A 49 7.52 -19.76 -25.48
N SER A 50 8.45 -20.70 -25.40
CA SER A 50 9.38 -20.79 -24.26
C SER A 50 10.26 -19.54 -24.16
N LYS A 51 10.75 -19.02 -25.28
CA LYS A 51 11.52 -17.78 -25.33
C LYS A 51 10.69 -16.57 -24.89
N ALA A 52 9.43 -16.48 -25.36
CA ALA A 52 8.52 -15.42 -24.93
C ALA A 52 8.26 -15.46 -23.42
N GLN A 53 8.03 -16.64 -22.85
CA GLN A 53 7.85 -16.80 -21.40
C GLN A 53 9.11 -16.37 -20.60
N LYS A 54 10.30 -16.66 -21.13
CA LYS A 54 11.54 -16.19 -20.51
C LYS A 54 11.66 -14.66 -20.54
N MET A 55 11.24 -14.01 -21.63
CA MET A 55 11.24 -12.53 -21.69
C MET A 55 10.21 -11.93 -20.73
N LEU A 56 9.02 -12.53 -20.60
CA LEU A 56 8.02 -12.13 -19.61
C LEU A 56 8.54 -12.28 -18.17
N PHE A 57 9.28 -13.33 -17.86
CA PHE A 57 9.94 -13.48 -16.57
C PHE A 57 10.95 -12.36 -16.31
N MET A 58 11.79 -12.02 -17.29
CA MET A 58 12.72 -10.88 -17.16
C MET A 58 12.01 -9.54 -17.05
N ALA A 59 10.84 -9.37 -17.69
CA ALA A 59 10.00 -8.18 -17.52
C ALA A 59 9.46 -8.08 -16.09
N SER A 60 9.01 -9.19 -15.49
CA SER A 60 8.52 -9.20 -14.11
C SER A 60 9.61 -8.88 -13.08
N GLU A 61 10.87 -9.22 -13.34
CA GLU A 61 11.99 -8.76 -12.49
C GLU A 61 12.18 -7.24 -12.53
N GLU A 62 11.98 -6.61 -13.69
CA GLU A 62 12.03 -5.15 -13.79
C GLU A 62 10.78 -4.50 -13.15
N GLU A 63 9.59 -5.11 -13.27
CA GLU A 63 8.38 -4.68 -12.58
C GLU A 63 8.54 -4.69 -11.05
N TYR A 64 9.20 -5.72 -10.49
CA TYR A 64 9.56 -5.72 -9.08
C TYR A 64 10.39 -4.48 -8.69
N LYS A 65 11.36 -4.08 -9.52
CA LYS A 65 12.14 -2.86 -9.28
C LYS A 65 11.29 -1.59 -9.35
N VAL A 66 10.29 -1.53 -10.24
CA VAL A 66 9.30 -0.43 -10.28
C VAL A 66 8.57 -0.32 -8.95
N VAL A 67 8.08 -1.44 -8.42
CA VAL A 67 7.39 -1.48 -7.13
C VAL A 67 8.31 -1.01 -6.00
N MET A 68 9.59 -1.45 -5.99
CA MET A 68 10.56 -1.03 -4.97
C MET A 68 10.86 0.47 -5.01
N VAL A 69 10.99 1.05 -6.20
CA VAL A 69 11.17 2.51 -6.36
C VAL A 69 9.95 3.27 -5.87
N THR A 70 8.75 2.82 -6.24
CA THR A 70 7.49 3.43 -5.80
C THR A 70 7.32 3.34 -4.29
N LEU A 71 7.59 2.17 -3.71
CA LEU A 71 7.53 1.96 -2.26
C LEU A 71 8.50 2.91 -1.53
N SER A 72 9.75 2.98 -1.99
CA SER A 72 10.75 3.89 -1.39
C SER A 72 10.32 5.35 -1.46
N ALA A 73 9.73 5.78 -2.59
CA ALA A 73 9.20 7.13 -2.74
C ALA A 73 8.02 7.40 -1.79
N ASN A 74 7.12 6.44 -1.62
CA ASN A 74 5.99 6.55 -0.70
C ASN A 74 6.45 6.63 0.78
N VAL A 75 7.44 5.81 1.16
CA VAL A 75 8.05 5.87 2.49
C VAL A 75 8.67 7.24 2.74
N ALA A 76 9.47 7.75 1.80
CA ALA A 76 10.08 9.07 1.91
C ALA A 76 9.03 10.18 2.03
N THR A 77 8.01 10.16 1.17
CA THR A 77 6.92 11.15 1.19
C THR A 77 6.18 11.14 2.53
N THR A 78 5.79 9.95 3.01
CA THR A 78 5.08 9.81 4.29
C THR A 78 5.96 10.24 5.46
N TYR A 79 7.25 9.97 5.42
CA TYR A 79 8.22 10.43 6.41
C TYR A 79 8.28 11.96 6.48
N PHE A 80 8.39 12.63 5.33
CA PHE A 80 8.41 14.10 5.30
C PHE A 80 7.09 14.72 5.78
N LEU A 81 5.94 14.15 5.43
CA LEU A 81 4.62 14.58 5.91
C LEU A 81 4.48 14.41 7.43
N LEU A 82 5.02 13.32 7.98
CA LEU A 82 5.07 13.11 9.41
C LEU A 82 5.94 14.18 10.10
N ARG A 83 7.15 14.44 9.58
CA ARG A 83 8.06 15.45 10.11
C ARG A 83 7.47 16.86 10.06
N GLU A 84 6.82 17.21 8.96
CA GLU A 84 6.09 18.47 8.82
C GLU A 84 4.99 18.60 9.87
N SER A 85 4.19 17.54 10.07
CA SER A 85 3.10 17.53 11.05
C SER A 85 3.60 17.66 12.49
N LEU A 86 4.73 17.04 12.83
CA LEU A 86 5.38 17.19 14.14
C LEU A 86 5.88 18.61 14.36
N ALA A 87 6.52 19.22 13.37
CA ALA A 87 6.96 20.61 13.43
C ALA A 87 5.77 21.57 13.57
N ARG A 88 4.71 21.37 12.80
CA ARG A 88 3.46 22.14 12.93
C ARG A 88 2.82 21.99 14.31
N MET A 89 2.85 20.81 14.91
CA MET A 89 2.34 20.57 16.27
C MET A 89 3.12 21.38 17.28
N GLN A 90 4.44 21.48 17.15
CA GLN A 90 5.26 22.31 18.05
C GLN A 90 4.87 23.77 17.96
N VAL A 91 4.80 24.33 16.75
CA VAL A 91 4.37 25.72 16.50
C VAL A 91 2.94 25.96 17.04
N LEU A 92 2.03 25.01 16.86
CA LEU A 92 0.68 25.11 17.38
C LEU A 92 0.64 25.17 18.91
N LYS A 93 1.46 24.36 19.61
CA LYS A 93 1.58 24.41 21.07
C LYS A 93 2.13 25.77 21.56
N GLU A 94 3.13 26.32 20.87
CA GLU A 94 3.68 27.64 21.15
C GLU A 94 2.62 28.75 20.95
N ASN A 95 1.86 28.68 19.86
CA ASN A 95 0.75 29.59 19.60
C ASN A 95 -0.34 29.52 20.68
N VAL A 96 -0.74 28.31 21.11
CA VAL A 96 -1.70 28.13 22.21
C VAL A 96 -1.18 28.77 23.50
N ASN A 97 0.10 28.63 23.83
CA ASN A 97 0.71 29.26 24.98
C ASN A 97 0.68 30.80 24.86
N SER A 98 1.05 31.34 23.70
CA SER A 98 0.98 32.79 23.44
C SER A 98 -0.44 33.34 23.56
N GLN A 99 -1.44 32.64 23.00
CA GLN A 99 -2.84 33.04 23.15
C GLN A 99 -3.33 32.95 24.58
N ARG A 100 -2.84 31.99 25.38
CA ARG A 100 -3.14 31.90 26.81
C ARG A 100 -2.62 33.14 27.57
N GLU A 101 -1.41 33.58 27.30
CA GLU A 101 -0.84 34.77 27.93
C GLU A 101 -1.59 36.04 27.50
N ILE A 102 -1.94 36.18 26.21
CA ILE A 102 -2.77 37.30 25.73
C ILE A 102 -4.12 37.33 26.47
N MET A 103 -4.79 36.17 26.58
CA MET A 103 -6.06 36.06 27.30
C MET A 103 -5.95 36.50 28.77
N LYS A 104 -4.85 36.13 29.47
CA LYS A 104 -4.56 36.56 30.83
C LYS A 104 -4.41 38.08 30.94
N ILE A 105 -3.61 38.69 30.04
CA ILE A 105 -3.38 40.12 29.99
C ILE A 105 -4.71 40.87 29.76
N VAL A 106 -5.51 40.45 28.77
CA VAL A 106 -6.80 41.08 28.47
C VAL A 106 -7.75 40.96 29.64
N THR A 107 -7.78 39.81 30.34
CA THR A 107 -8.61 39.61 31.54
C THR A 107 -8.18 40.55 32.66
N SER A 108 -6.88 40.66 32.94
CA SER A 108 -6.35 41.60 33.95
C SER A 108 -6.67 43.07 33.62
N ARG A 109 -6.62 43.45 32.35
CA ARG A 109 -7.02 44.80 31.91
C ARG A 109 -8.49 45.05 32.08
N TYR A 110 -9.33 44.05 31.88
CA TYR A 110 -10.79 44.13 32.17
C TYR A 110 -11.05 44.33 33.64
N ASP A 111 -10.36 43.60 34.53
CA ASP A 111 -10.51 43.72 35.97
C ASP A 111 -10.11 45.12 36.49
N THR A 112 -9.22 45.81 35.78
CA THR A 112 -8.83 47.20 36.07
C THR A 112 -9.63 48.25 35.31
N GLY A 113 -10.67 47.84 34.57
CA GLY A 113 -11.56 48.75 33.81
C GLY A 113 -10.97 49.29 32.51
N LEU A 114 -9.79 48.75 32.04
CA LEU A 114 -9.08 49.20 30.86
C LEU A 114 -9.41 48.38 29.58
N ALA A 115 -10.27 47.36 29.67
CA ALA A 115 -10.75 46.56 28.56
C ALA A 115 -12.25 46.28 28.68
N SER A 116 -12.88 45.95 27.57
CA SER A 116 -14.29 45.58 27.53
C SER A 116 -14.53 44.08 27.76
N LYS A 117 -15.76 43.73 28.18
CA LYS A 117 -16.17 42.32 28.27
C LYS A 117 -16.14 41.63 26.89
N LEU A 118 -16.32 42.41 25.83
CA LEU A 118 -16.21 41.92 24.45
C LEU A 118 -14.78 41.45 24.15
N ASP A 119 -13.76 42.25 24.53
CA ASP A 119 -12.36 41.91 24.32
C ASP A 119 -11.98 40.62 25.04
N VAL A 120 -12.47 40.42 26.29
CA VAL A 120 -12.28 39.16 27.03
C VAL A 120 -12.94 37.98 26.30
N ALA A 121 -14.19 38.14 25.84
CA ALA A 121 -14.87 37.08 25.12
C ALA A 121 -14.17 36.73 23.82
N GLN A 122 -13.65 37.70 23.09
CA GLN A 122 -12.93 37.55 21.85
C GLN A 122 -11.59 36.84 22.07
N SER A 123 -10.81 37.26 23.07
CA SER A 123 -9.52 36.59 23.41
C SER A 123 -9.71 35.13 23.84
N ARG A 124 -10.78 34.82 24.59
CA ARG A 124 -11.17 33.46 24.96
C ARG A 124 -11.55 32.64 23.73
N SER A 125 -12.32 33.20 22.82
CA SER A 125 -12.73 32.52 21.58
C SER A 125 -11.50 32.12 20.74
N VAL A 126 -10.52 33.02 20.55
CA VAL A 126 -9.27 32.76 19.83
C VAL A 126 -8.46 31.68 20.54
N TYR A 127 -8.29 31.77 21.85
CA TYR A 127 -7.55 30.75 22.62
C TYR A 127 -8.16 29.36 22.47
N TYR A 128 -9.46 29.21 22.67
CA TYR A 128 -10.12 27.91 22.61
C TYR A 128 -10.18 27.37 21.16
N SER A 129 -10.35 28.22 20.16
CA SER A 129 -10.33 27.81 18.75
C SER A 129 -8.95 27.30 18.32
N THR A 130 -7.89 27.95 18.81
CA THR A 130 -6.51 27.49 18.55
C THR A 130 -6.23 26.18 19.30
N MET A 131 -6.64 26.06 20.55
CA MET A 131 -6.48 24.85 21.37
C MET A 131 -7.25 23.65 20.76
N ALA A 132 -8.40 23.87 20.17
CA ALA A 132 -9.21 22.84 19.54
C ALA A 132 -8.54 22.21 18.29
N GLN A 133 -7.50 22.84 17.74
CA GLN A 133 -6.74 22.28 16.61
C GLN A 133 -5.74 21.20 17.05
N ILE A 134 -5.35 21.14 18.33
CA ILE A 134 -4.38 20.17 18.84
C ILE A 134 -4.83 18.72 18.62
N PRO A 135 -6.05 18.30 19.01
CA PRO A 135 -6.50 16.91 18.80
C PRO A 135 -6.54 16.52 17.33
N ALA A 136 -6.95 17.42 16.43
CA ALA A 136 -6.97 17.19 15.01
C ALA A 136 -5.56 16.94 14.44
N MET A 137 -4.59 17.74 14.89
CA MET A 137 -3.18 17.56 14.50
C MET A 137 -2.61 16.26 15.06
N GLN A 138 -2.97 15.87 16.29
CA GLN A 138 -2.57 14.58 16.87
C GLN A 138 -3.10 13.41 16.04
N ALA A 139 -4.38 13.45 15.66
CA ALA A 139 -4.96 12.41 14.81
C ALA A 139 -4.25 12.31 13.44
N THR A 140 -3.83 13.44 12.87
CA THR A 140 -3.05 13.47 11.62
C THR A 140 -1.68 12.82 11.80
N ILE A 141 -0.98 13.11 12.88
CA ILE A 141 0.33 12.51 13.21
C ILE A 141 0.19 10.99 13.36
N GLU A 142 -0.81 10.52 14.12
CA GLU A 142 -1.08 9.08 14.28
C GLU A 142 -1.43 8.40 12.95
N SER A 143 -2.18 9.08 12.09
CA SER A 143 -2.49 8.56 10.75
C SER A 143 -1.22 8.36 9.91
N TYR A 144 -0.27 9.32 9.94
CA TYR A 144 1.00 9.16 9.22
C TYR A 144 1.90 8.09 9.84
N ARG A 145 1.93 7.94 11.17
CA ARG A 145 2.63 6.83 11.84
C ARG A 145 2.11 5.48 11.42
N ASN A 146 0.78 5.31 11.42
CA ASN A 146 0.14 4.08 11.00
C ASN A 146 0.41 3.78 9.50
N SER A 147 0.35 4.81 8.65
CA SER A 147 0.69 4.68 7.23
C SER A 147 2.14 4.26 7.02
N MET A 148 3.06 4.82 7.80
CA MET A 148 4.47 4.43 7.77
C MET A 148 4.65 2.97 8.20
N ALA A 149 3.98 2.52 9.26
CA ALA A 149 4.03 1.15 9.73
C ALA A 149 3.57 0.16 8.65
N VAL A 150 2.46 0.47 7.96
CA VAL A 150 1.97 -0.35 6.83
C VAL A 150 3.00 -0.43 5.71
N LEU A 151 3.61 0.71 5.32
CA LEU A 151 4.62 0.75 4.25
C LEU A 151 5.89 -0.04 4.59
N LEU A 152 6.25 -0.11 5.87
CA LEU A 152 7.42 -0.85 6.37
C LEU A 152 7.09 -2.31 6.70
N GLY A 153 5.81 -2.71 6.69
CA GLY A 153 5.37 -4.04 7.11
C GLY A 153 5.57 -4.32 8.60
N ALA A 154 5.62 -3.27 9.43
CA ALA A 154 5.82 -3.32 10.86
C ALA A 154 4.53 -3.01 11.63
N TYR A 155 4.49 -3.37 12.91
CA TYR A 155 3.40 -2.92 13.78
C TYR A 155 3.64 -1.47 14.23
N PRO A 156 2.57 -0.64 14.37
CA PRO A 156 2.71 0.75 14.80
C PRO A 156 3.51 0.93 16.10
N GLN A 157 3.34 0.02 17.04
CA GLN A 157 4.02 0.03 18.33
C GLN A 157 5.55 -0.17 18.23
N GLU A 158 6.02 -0.86 17.20
CA GLU A 158 7.46 -1.09 16.97
C GLU A 158 8.18 0.17 16.49
N LEU A 159 7.42 1.12 15.94
CA LEU A 159 7.94 2.39 15.44
C LEU A 159 7.86 3.52 16.49
N GLU A 160 7.20 3.27 17.63
CA GLU A 160 7.20 4.22 18.75
C GLU A 160 8.62 4.45 19.25
N GLY A 161 9.00 5.70 19.43
CA GLY A 161 10.34 6.11 19.83
C GLY A 161 11.33 6.33 18.68
N TRP A 162 11.29 5.52 17.62
CA TRP A 162 12.17 5.71 16.46
C TRP A 162 11.76 6.92 15.60
N LEU A 163 10.46 7.15 15.48
CA LEU A 163 9.91 8.27 14.71
C LEU A 163 9.77 9.57 15.54
N ASP A 164 9.93 9.50 16.85
CA ASP A 164 9.81 10.65 17.76
C ASP A 164 11.09 11.50 17.85
N GLU A 165 12.22 10.98 17.42
CA GLU A 165 13.47 11.73 17.43
C GLU A 165 13.43 12.88 16.40
N CYS A 166 13.42 14.07 16.97
CA CYS A 166 13.81 15.37 16.40
C CYS A 166 13.14 15.91 15.13
N CYS A 167 12.59 17.09 15.35
CA CYS A 167 11.86 17.94 14.40
C CYS A 167 12.67 18.50 13.22
N ASN A 168 13.91 18.14 13.02
CA ASN A 168 14.72 18.69 11.93
C ASN A 168 14.45 17.95 10.62
N LEU A 169 14.00 18.70 9.63
CA LEU A 169 13.97 18.21 8.24
C LEU A 169 15.42 18.02 7.78
N PRO A 170 15.74 16.88 7.14
CA PRO A 170 17.06 16.68 6.58
C PRO A 170 17.33 17.69 5.46
N ASP A 171 18.40 18.47 5.58
CA ASP A 171 18.88 19.34 4.52
C ASP A 171 19.72 18.54 3.53
N TYR A 172 19.30 18.55 2.27
CA TYR A 172 20.07 17.95 1.19
C TYR A 172 20.88 19.03 0.48
N ILE A 173 22.19 19.05 0.72
CA ILE A 173 23.11 20.08 0.22
C ILE A 173 23.89 19.60 -1.03
N GLU A 174 23.94 18.29 -1.29
CA GLU A 174 24.73 17.76 -2.39
C GLU A 174 24.00 17.86 -3.75
N PRO A 175 24.68 18.34 -4.80
CA PRO A 175 24.08 18.38 -6.13
C PRO A 175 23.88 16.95 -6.68
N VAL A 176 22.65 16.64 -7.12
CA VAL A 176 22.36 15.37 -7.78
C VAL A 176 23.06 15.34 -9.13
N GLY A 177 24.04 14.44 -9.30
CA GLY A 177 24.73 14.25 -10.56
C GLY A 177 23.78 13.79 -11.66
N VAL A 178 23.43 14.68 -12.58
CA VAL A 178 22.56 14.40 -13.74
C VAL A 178 23.43 13.87 -14.87
N GLY A 179 23.24 12.60 -15.24
CA GLY A 179 23.91 12.01 -16.42
C GLY A 179 23.28 12.45 -17.74
N ILE A 180 23.81 11.93 -18.86
CA ILE A 180 23.24 12.17 -20.21
C ILE A 180 21.78 11.69 -20.24
N PRO A 181 20.82 12.49 -20.80
CA PRO A 181 19.39 12.16 -20.79
C PRO A 181 19.03 10.78 -21.27
N ALA A 182 19.68 10.29 -22.33
CA ALA A 182 19.47 8.93 -22.86
C ALA A 182 19.86 7.80 -21.90
N MET A 183 20.87 8.03 -21.04
CA MET A 183 21.27 7.05 -20.02
C MET A 183 20.32 7.06 -18.83
N LEU A 184 19.73 8.21 -18.49
CA LEU A 184 18.74 8.33 -17.43
C LEU A 184 17.45 7.59 -17.76
N VAL A 185 16.99 7.70 -19.01
CA VAL A 185 15.81 6.97 -19.50
C VAL A 185 16.02 5.46 -19.37
N ARG A 186 17.20 4.94 -19.75
CA ARG A 186 17.52 3.51 -19.62
C ARG A 186 17.68 3.01 -18.18
N ARG A 187 17.83 3.89 -17.20
CA ARG A 187 17.86 3.50 -15.77
C ARG A 187 16.47 3.21 -15.21
N ARG A 188 15.42 3.70 -15.86
CA ARG A 188 14.04 3.49 -15.41
C ARG A 188 13.62 2.04 -15.61
N PRO A 189 13.20 1.36 -14.55
CA PRO A 189 12.86 -0.06 -14.64
C PRO A 189 11.56 -0.32 -15.42
N ASP A 190 10.61 0.63 -15.46
CA ASP A 190 9.39 0.54 -16.27
C ASP A 190 9.68 0.51 -17.77
N ILE A 191 10.64 1.31 -18.22
CA ILE A 191 11.09 1.30 -19.62
C ILE A 191 11.79 -0.02 -19.95
N ARG A 192 12.62 -0.51 -19.04
CA ARG A 192 13.31 -1.80 -19.21
C ARG A 192 12.34 -2.98 -19.22
N ALA A 193 11.27 -2.94 -18.46
CA ALA A 193 10.21 -3.94 -18.51
C ALA A 193 9.50 -3.95 -19.88
N ALA A 194 9.23 -2.77 -20.44
CA ALA A 194 8.60 -2.64 -21.76
C ALA A 194 9.51 -3.03 -22.93
N GLU A 195 10.84 -2.95 -22.76
CA GLU A 195 11.84 -3.38 -23.77
C GLU A 195 12.01 -4.92 -23.83
N ARG A 196 11.55 -5.68 -22.82
CA ARG A 196 11.66 -7.15 -22.73
C ARG A 196 10.55 -7.85 -23.47
#